data_3dbc61eb41a6d4c2f1208b299647c065
#
_entry.id   3dbc61eb41a6d4c2f1208b299647c065
#
_cell.length_a   1.000
_cell.length_b   1.000
_cell.length_c   1.000
_cell.angle_alpha   90.00
_cell.angle_beta   90.00
_cell.angle_gamma   90.00
#
_symmetry.space_group_name_H-M   'P 1'
#
loop_
_entity.id
_entity.type
_entity.pdbx_description
1 polymer ?
#
loop_
_entity_poly.entity_id
_entity_poly.type
_entity_poly.pdbx_seq_one_letter_code
_entity_poly.pdbx_strand_id
1 'polypeptide(L)'
;MESKILRSRLILLGVALVFIIPILVSWYLVFFSDFKKGDGGTQKGELISPVIPLGEPEVFNLKSKTIESINGKWTLLFFVENECNQLCEDKLYQLRQIRLALGKDRDKVDRLLVSKNKQQWSQYTNSFNGQKYIDPRSRDYNGLIKKFNDYAGLDLKATYLIDPYGFLMMKYPQDDNPMGTIKDIERLIKNQK
;
A
#
# COMPACT_ATOMS: atom_id res chain seq x y z
N MET A 1 -58.15 37.03 4.35
CA MET A 1 -56.93 37.31 5.18
C MET A 1 -56.16 36.00 5.46
N GLU A 2 -56.79 34.88 5.64
CA GLU A 2 -56.15 33.56 5.91
C GLU A 2 -55.24 33.06 4.77
N SER A 3 -55.61 33.22 3.52
CA SER A 3 -54.84 32.75 2.38
C SER A 3 -53.45 33.39 2.25
N LYS A 4 -53.31 34.65 2.64
CA LYS A 4 -51.99 35.35 2.63
C LYS A 4 -51.09 34.83 3.76
N ILE A 5 -51.64 34.54 4.91
CA ILE A 5 -50.90 33.99 6.07
C ILE A 5 -50.42 32.55 5.77
N LEU A 6 -51.26 31.76 5.12
CA LEU A 6 -50.93 30.40 4.70
C LEU A 6 -49.79 30.41 3.67
N ARG A 7 -49.85 31.30 2.67
CA ARG A 7 -48.83 31.44 1.65
C ARG A 7 -47.45 31.89 2.24
N SER A 8 -47.49 32.82 3.20
CA SER A 8 -46.29 33.28 3.89
C SER A 8 -45.64 32.16 4.70
N ARG A 9 -46.43 31.33 5.39
CA ARG A 9 -45.94 30.17 6.15
C ARG A 9 -45.34 29.09 5.25
N LEU A 10 -45.95 28.83 4.08
CA LEU A 10 -45.45 27.90 3.09
C LEU A 10 -44.10 28.35 2.50
N ILE A 11 -43.96 29.63 2.22
CA ILE A 11 -42.69 30.17 1.75
C ILE A 11 -41.57 30.05 2.83
N LEU A 12 -41.87 30.35 4.07
CA LEU A 12 -40.96 30.19 5.18
C LEU A 12 -40.52 28.75 5.37
N LEU A 13 -41.46 27.79 5.29
CA LEU A 13 -41.17 26.36 5.34
C LEU A 13 -40.30 25.91 4.16
N GLY A 14 -40.60 26.41 2.95
CA GLY A 14 -39.80 26.10 1.75
C GLY A 14 -38.35 26.58 1.89
N VAL A 15 -38.14 27.80 2.39
CA VAL A 15 -36.79 28.32 2.64
C VAL A 15 -36.07 27.49 3.71
N ALA A 16 -36.75 27.18 4.81
CA ALA A 16 -36.16 26.34 5.87
C ALA A 16 -35.74 24.95 5.36
N LEU A 17 -36.56 24.32 4.52
CA LEU A 17 -36.27 23.01 3.94
C LEU A 17 -35.02 23.03 3.03
N VAL A 18 -34.81 24.09 2.27
CA VAL A 18 -33.60 24.23 1.40
C VAL A 18 -32.31 24.18 2.22
N PHE A 19 -32.30 24.68 3.46
CA PHE A 19 -31.14 24.64 4.32
C PHE A 19 -31.04 23.32 5.14
N ILE A 20 -32.17 22.75 5.54
CA ILE A 20 -32.20 21.55 6.38
C ILE A 20 -31.91 20.29 5.57
N ILE A 21 -32.45 20.18 4.35
CA ILE A 21 -32.30 18.96 3.51
C ILE A 21 -30.82 18.61 3.25
N PRO A 22 -29.93 19.53 2.83
CA PRO A 22 -28.53 19.19 2.62
C PRO A 22 -27.82 18.67 3.86
N ILE A 23 -28.16 19.21 5.03
CA ILE A 23 -27.59 18.78 6.32
C ILE A 23 -28.05 17.35 6.64
N LEU A 24 -29.35 17.07 6.50
CA LEU A 24 -29.90 15.72 6.72
C LEU A 24 -29.35 14.70 5.73
N VAL A 25 -29.24 15.05 4.47
CA VAL A 25 -28.65 14.20 3.43
C VAL A 25 -27.18 13.92 3.72
N SER A 26 -26.41 14.93 4.07
CA SER A 26 -25.00 14.77 4.47
C SER A 26 -24.86 13.88 5.70
N TRP A 27 -25.70 14.09 6.70
CA TRP A 27 -25.73 13.28 7.93
C TRP A 27 -26.07 11.83 7.61
N TYR A 28 -27.11 11.59 6.79
CA TYR A 28 -27.51 10.26 6.34
C TYR A 28 -26.38 9.54 5.58
N LEU A 29 -25.74 10.24 4.62
CA LEU A 29 -24.62 9.68 3.85
C LEU A 29 -23.43 9.33 4.74
N VAL A 30 -23.14 10.12 5.76
CA VAL A 30 -22.01 9.87 6.66
C VAL A 30 -22.27 8.70 7.61
N PHE A 31 -23.50 8.55 8.11
CA PHE A 31 -23.79 7.57 9.18
C PHE A 31 -24.45 6.28 8.67
N PHE A 32 -25.19 6.32 7.57
CA PHE A 32 -25.98 5.18 7.10
C PHE A 32 -25.57 4.66 5.72
N SER A 33 -24.80 5.40 4.92
CA SER A 33 -24.29 4.86 3.67
C SER A 33 -22.94 4.18 3.89
N ASP A 34 -22.69 3.10 3.14
CA ASP A 34 -21.37 2.47 3.06
C ASP A 34 -20.31 3.36 2.38
N PHE A 35 -20.62 4.64 2.16
CA PHE A 35 -19.71 5.63 1.58
C PHE A 35 -18.41 5.78 2.39
N LYS A 36 -18.44 5.47 3.70
CA LYS A 36 -17.24 5.36 4.55
C LYS A 36 -16.39 4.12 4.27
N LYS A 37 -16.94 3.08 3.66
CA LYS A 37 -16.23 1.85 3.30
C LYS A 37 -15.67 1.87 1.90
N GLY A 38 -16.10 2.81 1.06
CA GLY A 38 -15.56 3.00 -0.28
C GLY A 38 -14.39 3.95 -0.24
N ASP A 39 -13.25 3.52 -0.68
CA ASP A 39 -12.09 4.19 -1.28
C ASP A 39 -12.08 5.74 -1.32
N GLY A 40 -12.53 6.40 -0.26
CA GLY A 40 -12.54 7.86 -0.12
C GLY A 40 -11.14 8.49 -0.03
N GLY A 41 -10.09 7.67 -0.10
CA GLY A 41 -8.71 8.13 -0.22
C GLY A 41 -8.30 8.29 -1.68
N THR A 42 -7.36 9.18 -1.91
CA THR A 42 -6.74 9.35 -3.22
C THR A 42 -5.67 8.29 -3.51
N GLN A 43 -5.41 7.40 -2.54
CA GLN A 43 -4.53 6.24 -2.65
C GLN A 43 -5.18 5.16 -3.53
N LYS A 44 -4.34 4.37 -4.19
CA LYS A 44 -4.76 3.26 -5.04
C LYS A 44 -4.56 1.91 -4.36
N GLY A 45 -3.57 1.80 -3.47
CA GLY A 45 -3.39 0.62 -2.64
C GLY A 45 -4.38 0.59 -1.47
N GLU A 46 -4.68 -0.62 -1.00
CA GLU A 46 -5.48 -0.86 0.20
C GLU A 46 -4.66 -0.50 1.46
N LEU A 47 -5.18 0.38 2.30
CA LEU A 47 -4.52 0.71 3.57
C LEU A 47 -4.67 -0.43 4.58
N ILE A 48 -3.59 -0.77 5.24
CA ILE A 48 -3.57 -1.73 6.35
C ILE A 48 -3.78 -0.95 7.65
N SER A 49 -4.89 -1.21 8.32
CA SER A 49 -5.25 -0.52 9.56
C SER A 49 -5.67 -1.54 10.64
N PRO A 50 -5.02 -1.51 11.82
CA PRO A 50 -3.84 -0.71 12.17
C PRO A 50 -2.59 -1.13 11.38
N VAL A 51 -1.64 -0.22 11.20
CA VAL A 51 -0.33 -0.54 10.57
C VAL A 51 0.43 -1.56 11.43
N ILE A 52 1.18 -2.45 10.76
CA ILE A 52 1.84 -3.58 11.43
C ILE A 52 3.34 -3.30 11.55
N PRO A 53 3.90 -3.20 12.76
CA PRO A 53 5.32 -2.99 12.96
C PRO A 53 6.10 -4.26 12.58
N LEU A 54 6.91 -4.20 11.54
CA LEU A 54 7.79 -5.30 11.13
C LEU A 54 9.12 -5.30 11.87
N GLY A 55 9.49 -4.19 12.49
CA GLY A 55 10.79 -3.99 13.12
C GLY A 55 11.86 -3.61 12.10
N GLU A 56 13.08 -4.05 12.37
CA GLU A 56 14.26 -3.74 11.56
C GLU A 56 14.90 -5.00 10.99
N PRO A 57 14.20 -5.79 10.15
CA PRO A 57 14.77 -7.00 9.61
C PRO A 57 15.98 -6.70 8.73
N GLU A 58 17.04 -7.47 8.94
CA GLU A 58 18.24 -7.43 8.11
C GLU A 58 17.99 -8.11 6.77
N VAL A 59 18.38 -7.44 5.71
CA VAL A 59 18.22 -7.91 4.34
C VAL A 59 19.57 -7.94 3.63
N PHE A 60 19.72 -8.88 2.72
CA PHE A 60 20.94 -9.07 1.94
C PHE A 60 20.82 -8.43 0.56
N ASN A 61 21.75 -7.55 0.24
CA ASN A 61 21.90 -6.96 -1.09
C ASN A 61 22.94 -7.79 -1.87
N LEU A 62 22.48 -8.56 -2.84
CA LEU A 62 23.36 -9.45 -3.61
C LEU A 62 24.38 -8.69 -4.46
N LYS A 63 24.08 -7.48 -4.90
CA LYS A 63 25.00 -6.70 -5.74
C LYS A 63 26.18 -6.16 -4.93
N SER A 64 25.90 -5.53 -3.80
CA SER A 64 26.92 -5.00 -2.89
C SER A 64 27.54 -6.06 -1.97
N LYS A 65 26.89 -7.23 -1.86
CA LYS A 65 27.20 -8.32 -0.91
C LYS A 65 27.19 -7.83 0.55
N THR A 66 26.34 -6.86 0.84
CA THR A 66 26.20 -6.26 2.18
C THR A 66 24.88 -6.66 2.83
N ILE A 67 24.87 -6.67 4.15
CA ILE A 67 23.65 -6.74 4.96
C ILE A 67 23.25 -5.31 5.24
N GLU A 68 21.99 -5.00 5.03
CA GLU A 68 21.40 -3.67 5.18
C GLU A 68 20.10 -3.76 5.97
N SER A 69 19.70 -2.71 6.68
CA SER A 69 18.36 -2.60 7.24
C SER A 69 17.36 -2.22 6.15
N ILE A 70 16.10 -2.62 6.28
CA ILE A 70 15.01 -2.10 5.44
C ILE A 70 14.63 -0.67 5.82
N ASN A 71 14.98 -0.23 7.03
CA ASN A 71 14.63 1.09 7.53
C ASN A 71 15.34 2.21 6.76
N GLY A 72 14.75 3.41 6.80
CA GLY A 72 15.24 4.60 6.11
C GLY A 72 14.77 4.74 4.66
N LYS A 73 14.15 3.71 4.08
CA LYS A 73 13.58 3.75 2.73
C LYS A 73 12.21 3.09 2.66
N TRP A 74 11.41 3.54 1.72
CA TRP A 74 10.20 2.84 1.33
C TRP A 74 10.58 1.49 0.74
N THR A 75 9.89 0.42 1.10
CA THR A 75 10.22 -0.92 0.60
C THR A 75 8.99 -1.60 0.01
N LEU A 76 9.10 -1.96 -1.28
CA LEU A 76 8.14 -2.81 -1.97
C LEU A 76 8.50 -4.27 -1.69
N LEU A 77 7.66 -4.96 -0.93
CA LEU A 77 7.85 -6.36 -0.56
C LEU A 77 6.96 -7.27 -1.40
N PHE A 78 7.52 -8.37 -1.89
CA PHE A 78 6.82 -9.39 -2.65
C PHE A 78 7.25 -10.79 -2.20
N PHE A 79 6.27 -11.71 -2.09
CA PHE A 79 6.51 -13.10 -1.70
C PHE A 79 6.65 -14.01 -2.91
N VAL A 80 7.56 -14.98 -2.80
CA VAL A 80 7.67 -16.11 -3.73
C VAL A 80 7.61 -17.40 -2.90
N GLU A 81 6.51 -18.13 -3.03
CA GLU A 81 6.26 -19.32 -2.22
C GLU A 81 7.13 -20.50 -2.63
N ASN A 82 7.19 -20.76 -3.92
CA ASN A 82 7.88 -21.91 -4.51
C ASN A 82 8.92 -21.45 -5.54
N GLU A 83 8.86 -22.02 -6.73
CA GLU A 83 9.66 -21.56 -7.87
C GLU A 83 9.02 -20.33 -8.50
N CYS A 84 9.85 -19.38 -8.89
CA CYS A 84 9.40 -18.20 -9.62
C CYS A 84 9.07 -18.59 -11.06
N ASN A 85 7.81 -18.66 -11.36
CA ASN A 85 7.29 -18.87 -12.71
C ASN A 85 7.21 -17.53 -13.48
N GLN A 86 6.70 -17.56 -14.71
CA GLN A 86 6.57 -16.38 -15.56
C GLN A 86 5.81 -15.23 -14.86
N LEU A 87 4.72 -15.53 -14.17
CA LEU A 87 3.94 -14.49 -13.44
C LEU A 87 4.76 -13.81 -12.33
N CYS A 88 5.61 -14.58 -11.66
CA CYS A 88 6.52 -14.04 -10.67
C CYS A 88 7.60 -13.15 -11.31
N GLU A 89 8.20 -13.59 -12.42
CA GLU A 89 9.20 -12.81 -13.16
C GLU A 89 8.60 -11.50 -13.68
N ASP A 90 7.39 -11.55 -14.23
CA ASP A 90 6.65 -10.37 -14.68
C ASP A 90 6.41 -9.39 -13.52
N LYS A 91 6.09 -9.91 -12.33
CA LYS A 91 5.92 -9.10 -11.11
C LYS A 91 7.24 -8.46 -10.67
N LEU A 92 8.33 -9.20 -10.66
CA LEU A 92 9.66 -8.65 -10.35
C LEU A 92 10.07 -7.57 -11.35
N TYR A 93 9.78 -7.78 -12.63
CA TYR A 93 9.98 -6.79 -13.67
C TYR A 93 9.13 -5.55 -13.43
N GLN A 94 7.84 -5.72 -13.11
CA GLN A 94 6.92 -4.63 -12.77
C GLN A 94 7.45 -3.80 -11.59
N LEU A 95 7.87 -4.44 -10.49
CA LEU A 95 8.44 -3.75 -9.33
C LEU A 95 9.72 -2.97 -9.68
N ARG A 96 10.54 -3.50 -10.59
CA ARG A 96 11.69 -2.78 -11.12
C ARG A 96 11.26 -1.54 -11.90
N GLN A 97 10.24 -1.65 -12.75
CA GLN A 97 9.74 -0.52 -13.55
C GLN A 97 9.10 0.55 -12.65
N ILE A 98 8.33 0.17 -11.63
CA ILE A 98 7.80 1.11 -10.64
C ILE A 98 8.93 1.93 -10.02
N ARG A 99 9.99 1.29 -9.54
CA ARG A 99 11.14 1.99 -8.95
C ARG A 99 11.83 2.93 -9.95
N LEU A 100 12.02 2.51 -11.20
CA LEU A 100 12.65 3.34 -12.23
C LEU A 100 11.78 4.55 -12.62
N ALA A 101 10.47 4.39 -12.66
CA ALA A 101 9.51 5.45 -12.98
C ALA A 101 9.51 6.59 -11.96
N LEU A 102 9.93 6.34 -10.71
CA LEU A 102 10.10 7.38 -9.67
C LEU A 102 11.24 8.37 -9.97
N GLY A 103 12.02 8.15 -11.02
CA GLY A 103 13.03 9.08 -11.49
C GLY A 103 14.07 9.44 -10.41
N LYS A 104 14.12 10.70 -10.00
CA LYS A 104 15.03 11.21 -8.97
C LYS A 104 14.81 10.61 -7.58
N ASP A 105 13.60 10.15 -7.29
CA ASP A 105 13.23 9.59 -5.98
C ASP A 105 13.41 8.06 -5.91
N ARG A 106 13.87 7.42 -7.00
CA ARG A 106 14.08 5.96 -7.09
C ARG A 106 14.98 5.39 -5.99
N ASP A 107 15.92 6.17 -5.49
CA ASP A 107 16.89 5.72 -4.47
C ASP A 107 16.31 5.77 -3.05
N LYS A 108 15.12 6.34 -2.90
CA LYS A 108 14.31 6.31 -1.67
C LYS A 108 13.44 5.05 -1.57
N VAL A 109 13.43 4.22 -2.63
CA VAL A 109 12.58 3.03 -2.71
C VAL A 109 13.44 1.80 -2.98
N ASP A 110 13.33 0.83 -2.09
CA ASP A 110 13.94 -0.49 -2.23
C ASP A 110 12.89 -1.54 -2.61
N ARG A 111 13.36 -2.71 -3.02
CA ARG A 111 12.53 -3.86 -3.36
C ARG A 111 13.03 -5.07 -2.59
N LEU A 112 12.15 -5.71 -1.83
CA LEU A 112 12.45 -6.87 -1.02
C LEU A 112 11.72 -8.10 -1.55
N LEU A 113 12.47 -9.14 -1.88
CA LEU A 113 11.92 -10.44 -2.22
C LEU A 113 12.03 -11.37 -1.02
N VAL A 114 10.91 -11.94 -0.63
CA VAL A 114 10.80 -12.93 0.44
C VAL A 114 10.56 -14.30 -0.18
N SER A 115 11.55 -15.20 -0.11
CA SER A 115 11.47 -16.55 -0.67
C SER A 115 12.12 -17.55 0.26
N LYS A 116 11.55 -18.75 0.32
CA LYS A 116 12.14 -19.89 1.03
C LYS A 116 13.35 -20.47 0.30
N ASN A 117 13.47 -20.25 -1.01
CA ASN A 117 14.51 -20.84 -1.84
C ASN A 117 15.64 -19.85 -2.11
N LYS A 118 16.74 -19.97 -1.35
CA LYS A 118 17.92 -19.12 -1.52
C LYS A 118 18.66 -19.34 -2.85
N GLN A 119 18.57 -20.53 -3.43
CA GLN A 119 19.29 -20.86 -4.67
C GLN A 119 18.80 -20.04 -5.86
N GLN A 120 17.55 -19.58 -5.83
CA GLN A 120 16.98 -18.72 -6.87
C GLN A 120 17.52 -17.30 -6.86
N TRP A 121 18.11 -16.82 -5.75
CA TRP A 121 18.59 -15.44 -5.65
C TRP A 121 19.66 -15.09 -6.67
N SER A 122 20.59 -16.01 -6.92
CA SER A 122 21.69 -15.80 -7.91
C SER A 122 21.13 -15.64 -9.33
N GLN A 123 20.06 -16.35 -9.64
CA GLN A 123 19.39 -16.30 -10.93
C GLN A 123 18.79 -14.92 -11.20
N TYR A 124 18.21 -14.28 -10.16
CA TYR A 124 17.57 -12.97 -10.28
C TYR A 124 18.52 -11.78 -10.13
N THR A 125 19.73 -11.98 -9.62
CA THR A 125 20.70 -10.89 -9.39
C THR A 125 21.05 -10.15 -10.66
N ASN A 126 21.24 -10.86 -11.75
CA ASN A 126 21.62 -10.28 -13.05
C ASN A 126 20.42 -9.57 -13.71
N SER A 127 19.23 -10.17 -13.64
CA SER A 127 18.03 -9.65 -14.28
C SER A 127 17.38 -8.51 -13.50
N PHE A 128 17.43 -8.55 -12.15
CA PHE A 128 16.75 -7.60 -11.26
C PHE A 128 17.73 -6.87 -10.34
N ASN A 129 18.68 -6.17 -10.94
CA ASN A 129 19.69 -5.41 -10.22
C ASN A 129 19.09 -4.50 -9.12
N GLY A 130 19.69 -4.55 -7.92
CA GLY A 130 19.22 -3.80 -6.75
C GLY A 130 18.02 -4.42 -6.03
N GLN A 131 17.67 -5.68 -6.32
CA GLN A 131 16.76 -6.47 -5.54
C GLN A 131 17.41 -6.87 -4.22
N LYS A 132 16.70 -6.70 -3.11
CA LYS A 132 17.10 -7.17 -1.78
C LYS A 132 16.40 -8.47 -1.44
N TYR A 133 17.00 -9.25 -0.54
CA TYR A 133 16.53 -10.57 -0.12
C TYR A 133 16.67 -10.71 1.39
N ILE A 134 15.82 -11.53 1.98
CA ILE A 134 15.95 -11.93 3.38
C ILE A 134 16.37 -13.41 3.44
N ASP A 135 17.39 -13.75 4.25
CA ASP A 135 17.82 -15.14 4.35
C ASP A 135 16.73 -16.00 5.02
N PRO A 136 16.19 -17.01 4.34
CA PRO A 136 15.10 -17.84 4.87
C PRO A 136 15.45 -18.62 6.14
N ARG A 137 16.74 -18.68 6.49
CA ARG A 137 17.22 -19.31 7.74
C ARG A 137 17.45 -18.31 8.86
N SER A 138 17.29 -17.00 8.57
CA SER A 138 17.48 -15.96 9.57
C SER A 138 16.31 -15.91 10.57
N ARG A 139 16.59 -15.37 11.77
CA ARG A 139 15.54 -15.07 12.75
C ARG A 139 14.57 -14.04 12.21
N ASP A 140 15.07 -13.07 11.45
CA ASP A 140 14.30 -11.98 10.89
C ASP A 140 13.31 -12.46 9.85
N TYR A 141 13.67 -13.46 9.02
CA TYR A 141 12.73 -14.11 8.12
C TYR A 141 11.56 -14.73 8.87
N ASN A 142 11.85 -15.53 9.92
CA ASN A 142 10.81 -16.18 10.71
C ASN A 142 9.93 -15.15 11.44
N GLY A 143 10.53 -14.09 11.97
CA GLY A 143 9.81 -13.00 12.60
C GLY A 143 8.88 -12.27 11.63
N LEU A 144 9.36 -11.97 10.43
CA LEU A 144 8.58 -11.33 9.36
C LEU A 144 7.41 -12.23 8.92
N ILE A 145 7.66 -13.50 8.62
CA ILE A 145 6.62 -14.45 8.22
C ILE A 145 5.55 -14.59 9.29
N LYS A 146 5.94 -14.65 10.58
CA LYS A 146 4.98 -14.72 11.68
C LYS A 146 4.03 -13.51 11.67
N LYS A 147 4.57 -12.29 11.57
CA LYS A 147 3.77 -11.06 11.54
C LYS A 147 2.81 -11.01 10.36
N PHE A 148 3.23 -11.50 9.20
CA PHE A 148 2.35 -11.62 8.04
C PHE A 148 1.28 -12.70 8.22
N ASN A 149 1.59 -13.84 8.84
CA ASN A 149 0.60 -14.89 9.12
C ASN A 149 -0.43 -14.44 10.15
N ASP A 150 -0.03 -13.60 11.11
CA ASP A 150 -0.95 -13.02 12.10
C ASP A 150 -1.86 -11.95 11.46
N TYR A 151 -1.54 -11.46 10.27
CA TYR A 151 -2.36 -10.52 9.52
C TYR A 151 -3.44 -11.23 8.71
N ALA A 152 -4.71 -11.03 9.10
CA ALA A 152 -5.86 -11.69 8.47
C ALA A 152 -6.07 -11.38 6.97
N GLY A 153 -5.45 -10.30 6.47
CA GLY A 153 -5.52 -9.87 5.07
C GLY A 153 -4.32 -10.31 4.21
N LEU A 154 -3.52 -11.30 4.67
CA LEU A 154 -2.38 -11.77 3.90
C LEU A 154 -2.81 -12.36 2.54
N ASP A 155 -2.19 -11.83 1.51
CA ASP A 155 -2.25 -12.35 0.14
C ASP A 155 -0.82 -12.45 -0.41
N LEU A 156 -0.31 -13.66 -0.56
CA LEU A 156 1.07 -13.90 -1.00
C LEU A 156 1.34 -13.48 -2.45
N LYS A 157 0.29 -13.21 -3.22
CA LYS A 157 0.40 -12.68 -4.59
C LYS A 157 0.43 -11.15 -4.65
N ALA A 158 0.02 -10.50 -3.56
CA ALA A 158 0.01 -9.05 -3.47
C ALA A 158 1.43 -8.47 -3.30
N THR A 159 1.58 -7.20 -3.65
CA THR A 159 2.75 -6.39 -3.29
C THR A 159 2.43 -5.58 -2.04
N TYR A 160 3.36 -5.52 -1.11
CA TYR A 160 3.21 -4.77 0.12
C TYR A 160 4.15 -3.59 0.15
N LEU A 161 3.69 -2.48 0.73
CA LEU A 161 4.50 -1.28 0.96
C LEU A 161 4.81 -1.14 2.44
N ILE A 162 6.10 -1.08 2.74
CA ILE A 162 6.66 -0.83 4.06
C ILE A 162 7.21 0.58 4.07
N ASP A 163 6.92 1.32 5.12
CA ASP A 163 7.43 2.68 5.31
C ASP A 163 8.90 2.69 5.80
N PRO A 164 9.57 3.86 5.80
CA PRO A 164 10.95 3.98 6.26
C PRO A 164 11.18 3.70 7.76
N TYR A 165 10.11 3.55 8.53
CA TYR A 165 10.19 3.19 9.95
C TYR A 165 9.93 1.69 10.20
N GLY A 166 9.74 0.90 9.13
CA GLY A 166 9.51 -0.53 9.24
C GLY A 166 8.05 -0.92 9.51
N PHE A 167 7.08 -0.06 9.20
CA PHE A 167 5.67 -0.39 9.31
C PHE A 167 5.09 -0.85 7.98
N LEU A 168 4.41 -1.98 8.00
CA LEU A 168 3.61 -2.44 6.88
C LEU A 168 2.31 -1.62 6.83
N MET A 169 2.12 -0.84 5.76
CA MET A 169 1.05 0.13 5.70
C MET A 169 0.08 0.00 4.53
N MET A 170 0.51 -0.59 3.42
CA MET A 170 -0.34 -0.73 2.23
C MET A 170 -0.16 -2.08 1.56
N LYS A 171 -1.23 -2.53 0.91
CA LYS A 171 -1.27 -3.73 0.07
C LYS A 171 -1.77 -3.35 -1.32
N TYR A 172 -1.12 -3.89 -2.35
CA TYR A 172 -1.52 -3.78 -3.75
C TYR A 172 -1.83 -5.19 -4.27
N PRO A 173 -3.08 -5.49 -4.67
CA PRO A 173 -3.44 -6.77 -5.25
C PRO A 173 -2.58 -7.15 -6.46
N GLN A 174 -2.59 -8.43 -6.84
CA GLN A 174 -1.77 -8.90 -7.96
C GLN A 174 -2.04 -8.15 -9.27
N ASP A 175 -3.31 -7.85 -9.54
CA ASP A 175 -3.79 -7.22 -10.77
C ASP A 175 -3.83 -5.69 -10.70
N ASP A 176 -3.20 -5.10 -9.67
CA ASP A 176 -3.17 -3.64 -9.49
C ASP A 176 -2.41 -2.96 -10.63
N ASN A 177 -2.92 -1.77 -11.00
CA ASN A 177 -2.28 -0.94 -12.00
C ASN A 177 -0.98 -0.32 -11.44
N PRO A 178 0.20 -0.60 -12.02
CA PRO A 178 1.49 -0.06 -11.56
C PRO A 178 1.52 1.46 -11.42
N MET A 179 0.75 2.17 -12.26
CA MET A 179 0.64 3.63 -12.18
C MET A 179 -0.02 4.10 -10.88
N GLY A 180 -0.89 3.26 -10.30
CA GLY A 180 -1.48 3.52 -8.98
C GLY A 180 -0.41 3.51 -7.90
N THR A 181 0.37 2.43 -7.84
CA THR A 181 1.48 2.26 -6.90
C THR A 181 2.51 3.39 -7.02
N ILE A 182 2.87 3.81 -8.24
CA ILE A 182 3.81 4.92 -8.48
C ILE A 182 3.26 6.21 -7.87
N LYS A 183 2.00 6.58 -8.16
CA LYS A 183 1.38 7.82 -7.65
C LYS A 183 1.28 7.84 -6.14
N ASP A 184 0.98 6.70 -5.51
CA ASP A 184 0.92 6.59 -4.06
C ASP A 184 2.30 6.81 -3.45
N ILE A 185 3.34 6.16 -3.96
CA ILE A 185 4.71 6.31 -3.47
C ILE A 185 5.23 7.75 -3.67
N GLU A 186 5.00 8.36 -4.84
CA GLU A 186 5.38 9.76 -5.09
C GLU A 186 4.74 10.72 -4.07
N ARG A 187 3.46 10.49 -3.76
CA ARG A 187 2.74 11.30 -2.78
C ARG A 187 3.29 11.10 -1.38
N LEU A 188 3.55 9.86 -0.98
CA LEU A 188 4.12 9.53 0.32
C LEU A 188 5.52 10.15 0.49
N ILE A 189 6.39 10.03 -0.50
CA ILE A 189 7.74 10.63 -0.48
C ILE A 189 7.66 12.16 -0.39
N LYS A 190 6.70 12.79 -1.09
CA LYS A 190 6.52 14.25 -1.06
C LYS A 190 6.07 14.75 0.31
N ASN A 191 5.27 13.98 1.00
CA ASN A 191 4.71 14.36 2.32
C ASN A 191 5.65 14.01 3.49
N GLN A 192 6.77 13.36 3.25
CA GLN A 192 7.75 12.95 4.25
C GLN A 192 8.79 14.05 4.59
N LYS A 193 8.56 15.29 4.11
CA LYS A 193 9.44 16.45 4.36
C LYS A 193 9.17 17.09 5.70
#